data_e7efc3cc19eeefc90c394403a3259310
#
_entry.id   e7efc3cc19eeefc90c394403a3259310
#
_cell.length_a   1.000
_cell.length_b   1.000
_cell.length_c   1.000
_cell.angle_alpha   90.00
_cell.angle_beta   90.00
_cell.angle_gamma   90.00
#
_symmetry.space_group_name_H-M   'P 1'
#
loop_
_entity.id
_entity.type
_entity.pdbx_description
1 polymer ?
#
loop_
_entity_poly.entity_id
_entity_poly.type
_entity_poly.pdbx_seq_one_letter_code
_entity_poly.pdbx_strand_id
1 'polypeptide(L)'
;SDLISRGPLTPDHSIHTKVFGAMLDSTTSFGLQSFSEKYKNYFLQHRTEGLQMLDTMPRFAAWRGKGLAYFADNVKRLEIVSDIVSHTINAIQIGEALGGWKALPMEKLFEVEYWELEQAKLNSQKRRPPFEGKVTLVTGAASGIGAACVREMSDRGSAVIALDIDSKVHEMFNGPTILTNQCDVTDEREIQASLERGVQHFGGVDVLISNAGIFSTSQNVESICDKNWASSLDVNLTSHMKVVRA
;
A
#
# COMPACT_ATOMS: atom_id res chain seq x y z
N SER A 1 5.07 -8.74 -21.03
CA SER A 1 3.94 -9.32 -20.27
C SER A 1 4.14 -10.80 -19.94
N ASP A 2 4.88 -11.52 -20.73
CA ASP A 2 5.17 -12.94 -20.58
C ASP A 2 6.09 -13.26 -19.37
N LEU A 3 7.01 -12.35 -19.04
CA LEU A 3 8.00 -12.54 -17.97
C LEU A 3 7.38 -12.85 -16.60
N ILE A 4 6.23 -12.27 -16.28
CA ILE A 4 5.55 -12.46 -14.98
C ILE A 4 4.93 -13.84 -14.79
N SER A 5 4.83 -14.64 -15.84
CA SER A 5 4.25 -15.99 -15.80
C SER A 5 5.31 -17.11 -15.84
N ARG A 6 6.59 -16.75 -15.85
CA ARG A 6 7.70 -17.69 -16.05
C ARG A 6 8.28 -18.30 -14.79
N GLY A 7 7.59 -18.17 -13.69
CA GLY A 7 7.94 -18.78 -12.42
C GLY A 7 8.97 -18.00 -11.59
N PRO A 8 9.10 -18.33 -10.32
CA PRO A 8 10.06 -17.74 -9.40
C PRO A 8 11.48 -18.25 -9.64
N LEU A 9 12.48 -17.47 -9.17
CA LEU A 9 13.89 -17.80 -9.30
C LEU A 9 14.35 -18.83 -8.26
N THR A 10 13.80 -18.76 -7.05
CA THR A 10 14.17 -19.63 -5.92
C THR A 10 12.92 -20.06 -5.14
N PRO A 11 13.03 -21.08 -4.27
CA PRO A 11 11.96 -21.49 -3.36
C PRO A 11 11.43 -20.33 -2.49
N ASP A 12 12.32 -19.56 -1.86
CA ASP A 12 11.93 -18.41 -1.04
C ASP A 12 11.15 -17.35 -1.85
N HIS A 13 11.46 -17.20 -3.15
CA HIS A 13 10.70 -16.30 -4.01
C HIS A 13 9.25 -16.76 -4.14
N SER A 14 9.00 -18.07 -4.30
CA SER A 14 7.63 -18.59 -4.52
C SER A 14 6.68 -18.32 -3.34
N ILE A 15 7.18 -18.41 -2.11
CA ILE A 15 6.35 -18.14 -0.92
C ILE A 15 6.00 -16.67 -0.75
N HIS A 16 6.85 -15.76 -1.23
CA HIS A 16 6.62 -14.32 -1.15
C HIS A 16 5.79 -13.76 -2.32
N THR A 17 6.02 -14.30 -3.54
CA THR A 17 5.43 -13.74 -4.77
C THR A 17 4.36 -14.61 -5.40
N LYS A 18 4.16 -15.83 -4.90
CA LYS A 18 3.49 -16.91 -5.61
C LYS A 18 4.23 -17.32 -6.89
N VAL A 19 3.71 -18.33 -7.58
CA VAL A 19 4.38 -18.90 -8.76
C VAL A 19 4.21 -18.10 -10.03
N PHE A 20 3.25 -17.18 -10.08
CA PHE A 20 3.03 -16.26 -11.21
C PHE A 20 2.32 -14.99 -10.77
N GLY A 21 2.45 -13.92 -11.58
CA GLY A 21 1.77 -12.64 -11.37
C GLY A 21 0.45 -12.53 -12.15
N ALA A 22 -0.32 -11.48 -11.84
CA ALA A 22 -1.51 -11.13 -12.58
C ALA A 22 -1.20 -10.23 -13.78
N MET A 23 -2.10 -10.24 -14.77
CA MET A 23 -2.09 -9.27 -15.89
C MET A 23 -3.23 -8.29 -15.68
N LEU A 24 -2.90 -7.01 -15.61
CA LEU A 24 -3.89 -5.93 -15.51
C LEU A 24 -3.92 -5.13 -16.82
N ASP A 25 -5.12 -4.80 -17.25
CA ASP A 25 -5.38 -3.89 -18.37
C ASP A 25 -6.25 -2.71 -17.91
N SER A 26 -7.02 -2.12 -18.79
CA SER A 26 -7.96 -1.05 -18.47
C SER A 26 -9.04 -1.47 -17.46
N THR A 27 -9.34 -2.77 -17.35
CA THR A 27 -10.33 -3.34 -16.43
C THR A 27 -9.62 -4.18 -15.36
N THR A 28 -9.07 -3.51 -14.35
CA THR A 28 -8.25 -4.14 -13.30
C THR A 28 -8.98 -5.28 -12.58
N SER A 29 -10.29 -5.16 -12.35
CA SER A 29 -11.12 -6.20 -11.71
C SER A 29 -11.12 -7.51 -12.49
N PHE A 30 -11.18 -7.46 -13.81
CA PHE A 30 -11.12 -8.65 -14.66
C PHE A 30 -9.78 -9.37 -14.56
N GLY A 31 -8.67 -8.62 -14.56
CA GLY A 31 -7.32 -9.18 -14.40
C GLY A 31 -7.12 -9.89 -13.07
N LEU A 32 -7.64 -9.32 -11.97
CA LEU A 32 -7.59 -9.92 -10.65
C LEU A 32 -8.47 -11.17 -10.55
N GLN A 33 -9.66 -11.14 -11.13
CA GLN A 33 -10.55 -12.31 -11.18
C GLN A 33 -9.93 -13.45 -11.98
N SER A 34 -9.39 -13.16 -13.16
CA SER A 34 -8.70 -14.13 -14.02
C SER A 34 -7.51 -14.79 -13.29
N PHE A 35 -6.73 -14.00 -12.54
CA PHE A 35 -5.67 -14.54 -11.69
C PHE A 35 -6.23 -15.49 -10.62
N SER A 36 -7.29 -15.06 -9.91
CA SER A 36 -7.91 -15.86 -8.86
C SER A 36 -8.39 -17.22 -9.37
N GLU A 37 -9.05 -17.25 -10.54
CA GLU A 37 -9.50 -18.48 -11.18
C GLU A 37 -8.33 -19.37 -11.61
N LYS A 38 -7.27 -18.78 -12.22
CA LYS A 38 -6.05 -19.50 -12.60
C LYS A 38 -5.38 -20.12 -11.38
N TYR A 39 -5.28 -19.38 -10.26
CA TYR A 39 -4.67 -19.86 -9.04
C TYR A 39 -5.48 -20.99 -8.37
N LYS A 40 -6.83 -20.91 -8.38
CA LYS A 40 -7.71 -21.99 -7.93
C LYS A 40 -7.51 -23.25 -8.75
N ASN A 41 -7.45 -23.12 -10.08
CA ASN A 41 -7.23 -24.26 -10.97
C ASN A 41 -5.86 -24.89 -10.74
N TYR A 42 -4.81 -24.09 -10.58
CA TYR A 42 -3.48 -24.55 -10.23
C TYR A 42 -3.47 -25.35 -8.91
N PHE A 43 -4.14 -24.84 -7.87
CA PHE A 43 -4.30 -25.57 -6.60
C PHE A 43 -5.04 -26.90 -6.78
N LEU A 44 -6.20 -26.88 -7.46
CA LEU A 44 -7.03 -28.08 -7.65
C LEU A 44 -6.31 -29.18 -8.45
N GLN A 45 -5.42 -28.81 -9.39
CA GLN A 45 -4.66 -29.75 -10.21
C GLN A 45 -3.54 -30.47 -9.43
N HIS A 46 -2.98 -29.82 -8.41
CA HIS A 46 -1.78 -30.34 -7.73
C HIS A 46 -2.00 -30.68 -6.25
N ARG A 47 -3.16 -30.34 -5.67
CA ARG A 47 -3.43 -30.54 -4.24
C ARG A 47 -3.38 -32.00 -3.83
N THR A 48 -2.90 -32.24 -2.61
CA THR A 48 -3.04 -33.50 -1.87
C THR A 48 -4.17 -33.39 -0.85
N GLU A 49 -4.62 -34.53 -0.32
CA GLU A 49 -5.68 -34.58 0.69
C GLU A 49 -5.28 -33.83 1.97
N GLY A 50 -6.19 -33.04 2.52
CA GLY A 50 -5.97 -32.24 3.74
C GLY A 50 -5.30 -30.88 3.51
N LEU A 51 -4.74 -30.60 2.32
CA LEU A 51 -4.06 -29.34 2.04
C LEU A 51 -5.05 -28.19 1.88
N GLN A 52 -4.81 -27.08 2.56
CA GLN A 52 -5.63 -25.87 2.48
C GLN A 52 -5.05 -24.90 1.45
N MET A 53 -5.93 -24.35 0.60
CA MET A 53 -5.53 -23.36 -0.38
C MET A 53 -5.16 -22.03 0.30
N LEU A 54 -4.05 -21.45 -0.14
CA LEU A 54 -3.68 -20.06 0.20
C LEU A 54 -4.68 -19.07 -0.41
N ASP A 55 -4.63 -17.81 0.04
CA ASP A 55 -5.48 -16.76 -0.54
C ASP A 55 -5.28 -16.66 -2.07
N THR A 56 -6.31 -16.25 -2.78
CA THR A 56 -6.32 -16.20 -4.25
C THR A 56 -5.92 -14.83 -4.82
N MET A 57 -5.38 -13.93 -4.01
CA MET A 57 -4.92 -12.61 -4.47
C MET A 57 -3.48 -12.70 -5.01
N PRO A 58 -3.16 -11.99 -6.10
CA PRO A 58 -1.78 -11.90 -6.58
C PRO A 58 -0.89 -11.13 -5.60
N ARG A 59 0.41 -11.36 -5.65
CA ARG A 59 1.40 -10.55 -4.94
C ARG A 59 1.98 -9.46 -5.84
N PHE A 60 1.91 -9.65 -7.15
CA PHE A 60 2.30 -8.66 -8.14
C PHE A 60 1.52 -8.82 -9.44
N ALA A 61 1.52 -7.76 -10.22
CA ALA A 61 0.88 -7.74 -11.52
C ALA A 61 1.66 -6.89 -12.52
N ALA A 62 1.63 -7.29 -13.80
CA ALA A 62 2.00 -6.39 -14.88
C ALA A 62 0.78 -5.59 -15.34
N TRP A 63 0.87 -4.27 -15.24
CA TRP A 63 -0.18 -3.36 -15.67
C TRP A 63 0.18 -2.76 -17.02
N ARG A 64 -0.57 -3.16 -18.05
CA ARG A 64 -0.27 -2.78 -19.43
C ARG A 64 -0.19 -1.26 -19.60
N GLY A 65 0.95 -0.79 -20.09
CA GLY A 65 1.22 0.64 -20.33
C GLY A 65 1.53 1.48 -19.07
N LYS A 66 1.51 0.87 -17.87
CA LYS A 66 1.79 1.57 -16.61
C LYS A 66 3.00 1.02 -15.84
N GLY A 67 3.31 -0.29 -15.98
CA GLY A 67 4.44 -0.90 -15.28
C GLY A 67 4.05 -2.11 -14.45
N LEU A 68 4.61 -2.20 -13.23
CA LEU A 68 4.32 -3.26 -12.27
C LEU A 68 3.52 -2.70 -11.10
N ALA A 69 2.60 -3.50 -10.58
CA ALA A 69 1.89 -3.26 -9.35
C ALA A 69 2.20 -4.37 -8.36
N TYR A 70 2.35 -4.05 -7.09
CA TYR A 70 2.68 -4.99 -6.02
C TYR A 70 1.59 -4.98 -4.96
N PHE A 71 1.35 -6.13 -4.33
CA PHE A 71 0.28 -6.32 -3.36
C PHE A 71 0.80 -7.05 -2.12
N ALA A 72 0.62 -6.46 -0.97
CA ALA A 72 0.97 -7.04 0.32
C ALA A 72 0.07 -6.48 1.42
N ASP A 73 0.08 -7.12 2.57
CA ASP A 73 -0.69 -6.72 3.76
C ASP A 73 0.05 -5.69 4.65
N ASN A 74 1.30 -5.33 4.30
CA ASN A 74 2.03 -4.24 4.94
C ASN A 74 3.19 -3.76 4.06
N VAL A 75 3.73 -2.57 4.36
CA VAL A 75 4.79 -1.92 3.58
C VAL A 75 6.06 -2.77 3.51
N LYS A 76 6.48 -3.37 4.62
CA LYS A 76 7.69 -4.21 4.65
C LYS A 76 7.59 -5.41 3.71
N ARG A 77 6.43 -6.09 3.68
CA ARG A 77 6.20 -7.19 2.74
C ARG A 77 6.09 -6.70 1.31
N LEU A 78 5.53 -5.50 1.10
CA LEU A 78 5.46 -4.88 -0.23
C LEU A 78 6.86 -4.65 -0.80
N GLU A 79 7.80 -4.12 -0.01
CA GLU A 79 9.20 -3.93 -0.39
C GLU A 79 9.87 -5.27 -0.76
N ILE A 80 9.69 -6.30 0.08
CA ILE A 80 10.21 -7.65 -0.21
C ILE A 80 9.67 -8.19 -1.54
N VAL A 81 8.37 -8.08 -1.79
CA VAL A 81 7.76 -8.52 -3.05
C VAL A 81 8.32 -7.74 -4.23
N SER A 82 8.44 -6.42 -4.12
CA SER A 82 8.98 -5.55 -5.16
C SER A 82 10.42 -5.93 -5.53
N ASP A 83 11.29 -6.13 -4.53
CA ASP A 83 12.69 -6.50 -4.72
C ASP A 83 12.81 -7.88 -5.39
N ILE A 84 12.08 -8.86 -4.90
CA ILE A 84 12.07 -10.23 -5.44
C ILE A 84 11.61 -10.23 -6.90
N VAL A 85 10.51 -9.54 -7.22
CA VAL A 85 9.96 -9.48 -8.58
C VAL A 85 10.92 -8.79 -9.53
N SER A 86 11.51 -7.67 -9.12
CA SER A 86 12.50 -6.94 -9.92
C SER A 86 13.72 -7.80 -10.20
N HIS A 87 14.24 -8.49 -9.18
CA HIS A 87 15.36 -9.43 -9.32
C HIS A 87 15.01 -10.60 -10.25
N THR A 88 13.84 -11.19 -10.11
CA THR A 88 13.38 -12.30 -10.94
C THR A 88 13.24 -11.89 -12.41
N ILE A 89 12.65 -10.74 -12.70
CA ILE A 89 12.51 -10.22 -14.07
C ILE A 89 13.89 -10.01 -14.71
N ASN A 90 14.83 -9.39 -13.99
CA ASN A 90 16.20 -9.19 -14.47
C ASN A 90 16.90 -10.53 -14.75
N ALA A 91 16.77 -11.51 -13.86
CA ALA A 91 17.36 -12.84 -14.05
C ALA A 91 16.77 -13.57 -15.27
N ILE A 92 15.45 -13.47 -15.49
CA ILE A 92 14.80 -14.05 -16.68
C ILE A 92 15.32 -13.36 -17.95
N GLN A 93 15.45 -12.04 -17.98
CA GLN A 93 15.97 -11.30 -19.13
C GLN A 93 17.42 -11.69 -19.47
N ILE A 94 18.26 -11.83 -18.46
CA ILE A 94 19.64 -12.30 -18.62
C ILE A 94 19.65 -13.76 -19.13
N GLY A 95 18.83 -14.62 -18.54
CA GLY A 95 18.72 -16.03 -18.97
C GLY A 95 18.28 -16.16 -20.43
N GLU A 96 17.33 -15.35 -20.88
CA GLU A 96 16.90 -15.29 -22.28
C GLU A 96 18.07 -14.88 -23.22
N ALA A 97 18.84 -13.89 -22.81
CA ALA A 97 20.00 -13.43 -23.58
C ALA A 97 21.12 -14.47 -23.66
N LEU A 98 21.21 -15.39 -22.68
CA LEU A 98 22.24 -16.44 -22.62
C LEU A 98 21.79 -17.77 -23.23
N GLY A 99 20.61 -17.89 -23.81
CA GLY A 99 20.15 -19.10 -24.49
C GLY A 99 18.77 -19.60 -24.06
N GLY A 100 18.10 -18.88 -23.19
CA GLY A 100 16.70 -19.12 -22.80
C GLY A 100 16.53 -19.37 -21.30
N TRP A 101 15.40 -18.93 -20.79
CA TRP A 101 14.93 -19.20 -19.43
C TRP A 101 13.99 -20.40 -19.40
N LYS A 102 14.27 -21.36 -18.52
CA LYS A 102 13.42 -22.52 -18.31
C LYS A 102 13.03 -22.60 -16.83
N ALA A 103 11.77 -22.33 -16.52
CA ALA A 103 11.23 -22.50 -15.18
C ALA A 103 11.09 -23.97 -14.78
N LEU A 104 10.97 -24.22 -13.48
CA LEU A 104 10.56 -25.54 -12.98
C LEU A 104 9.12 -25.87 -13.43
N PRO A 105 8.78 -27.16 -13.58
CA PRO A 105 7.40 -27.58 -13.80
C PRO A 105 6.47 -27.09 -12.69
N MET A 106 5.20 -26.79 -13.03
CA MET A 106 4.20 -26.27 -12.09
C MET A 106 3.99 -27.19 -10.88
N GLU A 107 4.08 -28.51 -11.08
CA GLU A 107 4.03 -29.50 -10.00
C GLU A 107 5.15 -29.28 -8.96
N LYS A 108 6.38 -29.04 -9.42
CA LYS A 108 7.52 -28.78 -8.52
C LYS A 108 7.44 -27.42 -7.84
N LEU A 109 6.92 -26.41 -8.53
CA LEU A 109 6.63 -25.12 -7.94
C LEU A 109 5.55 -25.23 -6.87
N PHE A 110 4.55 -26.07 -7.08
CA PHE A 110 3.51 -26.34 -6.11
C PHE A 110 4.04 -27.01 -4.84
N GLU A 111 4.87 -28.05 -4.99
CA GLU A 111 5.52 -28.74 -3.85
C GLU A 111 6.28 -27.75 -2.97
N VAL A 112 6.97 -26.77 -3.59
CA VAL A 112 7.74 -25.75 -2.86
C VAL A 112 6.81 -24.71 -2.21
N GLU A 113 5.84 -24.19 -2.96
CA GLU A 113 4.93 -23.14 -2.45
C GLU A 113 4.10 -23.64 -1.27
N TYR A 114 3.70 -24.90 -1.28
CA TYR A 114 2.86 -25.53 -0.24
C TYR A 114 3.65 -26.38 0.76
N TRP A 115 4.99 -26.30 0.75
CA TRP A 115 5.81 -27.00 1.72
C TRP A 115 5.63 -26.39 3.12
N GLU A 116 5.29 -27.22 4.10
CA GLU A 116 4.97 -26.77 5.47
C GLU A 116 6.07 -25.93 6.11
N LEU A 117 7.35 -26.29 5.90
CA LEU A 117 8.48 -25.53 6.43
C LEU A 117 8.61 -24.14 5.81
N GLU A 118 8.32 -24.00 4.52
CA GLU A 118 8.33 -22.72 3.82
C GLU A 118 7.15 -21.85 4.29
N GLN A 119 5.97 -22.43 4.43
CA GLN A 119 4.79 -21.74 4.95
C GLN A 119 4.96 -21.32 6.43
N ALA A 120 5.66 -22.13 7.22
CA ALA A 120 5.98 -21.79 8.61
C ALA A 120 6.85 -20.54 8.74
N LYS A 121 7.75 -20.26 7.79
CA LYS A 121 8.53 -19.01 7.75
C LYS A 121 7.63 -17.78 7.68
N LEU A 122 6.53 -17.83 6.93
CA LEU A 122 5.56 -16.75 6.81
C LEU A 122 4.66 -16.62 8.05
N ASN A 123 4.37 -17.74 8.69
CA ASN A 123 3.45 -17.83 9.83
C ASN A 123 4.11 -17.65 11.21
N SER A 124 5.45 -17.58 11.27
CA SER A 124 6.21 -17.42 12.52
C SER A 124 6.01 -16.08 13.23
N GLN A 125 4.92 -15.37 12.93
CA GLN A 125 4.74 -13.99 13.34
C GLN A 125 4.16 -13.82 14.74
N LYS A 126 4.83 -12.93 15.48
CA LYS A 126 4.33 -12.19 16.64
C LYS A 126 2.92 -11.64 16.37
N ARG A 127 2.14 -11.46 17.42
CA ARG A 127 0.80 -10.82 17.37
C ARG A 127 0.85 -9.58 16.46
N ARG A 128 0.04 -9.59 15.40
CA ARG A 128 -0.01 -8.47 14.44
C ARG A 128 -0.43 -7.19 15.15
N PRO A 129 0.21 -6.05 14.87
CA PRO A 129 -0.25 -4.76 15.35
C PRO A 129 -1.69 -4.49 14.90
N PRO A 130 -2.51 -3.77 15.69
CA PRO A 130 -3.96 -3.65 15.43
C PRO A 130 -4.31 -2.90 14.14
N PHE A 131 -3.41 -2.04 13.64
CA PHE A 131 -3.60 -1.30 12.40
C PHE A 131 -2.65 -1.76 11.27
N GLU A 132 -2.03 -2.92 11.41
CA GLU A 132 -1.24 -3.49 10.31
C GLU A 132 -2.11 -3.70 9.06
N GLY A 133 -1.61 -3.21 7.91
CA GLY A 133 -2.33 -3.25 6.63
C GLY A 133 -3.39 -2.16 6.47
N LYS A 134 -3.48 -1.21 7.41
CA LYS A 134 -4.33 -0.02 7.29
C LYS A 134 -3.52 1.18 6.85
N VAL A 135 -4.16 2.08 6.12
CA VAL A 135 -3.61 3.37 5.71
C VAL A 135 -4.40 4.48 6.40
N THR A 136 -3.72 5.30 7.19
CA THR A 136 -4.32 6.40 7.94
C THR A 136 -3.92 7.75 7.33
N LEU A 137 -4.89 8.59 7.01
CA LEU A 137 -4.68 9.99 6.66
C LEU A 137 -4.85 10.87 7.91
N VAL A 138 -3.87 11.72 8.20
CA VAL A 138 -3.90 12.67 9.33
C VAL A 138 -3.69 14.08 8.82
N THR A 139 -4.60 15.00 9.12
CA THR A 139 -4.46 16.44 8.83
C THR A 139 -4.00 17.21 10.08
N GLY A 140 -3.23 18.29 9.88
CA GLY A 140 -2.60 19.03 10.99
C GLY A 140 -1.50 18.21 11.67
N ALA A 141 -0.70 17.51 10.88
CA ALA A 141 0.24 16.48 11.34
C ALA A 141 1.56 17.04 11.91
N ALA A 142 1.90 18.32 11.67
CA ALA A 142 3.17 18.88 12.08
C ALA A 142 3.21 19.33 13.57
N SER A 143 2.12 19.23 14.31
CA SER A 143 2.10 19.67 15.70
C SER A 143 1.03 18.97 16.56
N GLY A 144 1.16 19.13 17.88
CA GLY A 144 0.13 18.81 18.85
C GLY A 144 -0.49 17.42 18.70
N ILE A 145 -1.83 17.39 18.67
CA ILE A 145 -2.62 16.14 18.59
C ILE A 145 -2.36 15.41 17.28
N GLY A 146 -2.31 16.12 16.14
CA GLY A 146 -2.05 15.51 14.84
C GLY A 146 -0.72 14.76 14.79
N ALA A 147 0.36 15.38 15.27
CA ALA A 147 1.67 14.74 15.35
C ALA A 147 1.68 13.50 16.27
N ALA A 148 0.95 13.56 17.38
CA ALA A 148 0.79 12.41 18.28
C ALA A 148 0.00 11.27 17.59
N CYS A 149 -1.05 11.60 16.85
CA CYS A 149 -1.81 10.62 16.07
C CYS A 149 -0.94 9.93 15.01
N VAL A 150 -0.10 10.68 14.28
CA VAL A 150 0.82 10.08 13.29
C VAL A 150 1.72 9.03 13.95
N ARG A 151 2.35 9.37 15.09
CA ARG A 151 3.20 8.42 15.81
C ARG A 151 2.44 7.21 16.29
N GLU A 152 1.32 7.41 16.97
CA GLU A 152 0.52 6.32 17.53
C GLU A 152 0.00 5.38 16.45
N MET A 153 -0.49 5.88 15.32
CA MET A 153 -0.96 5.05 14.22
C MET A 153 0.19 4.27 13.57
N SER A 154 1.35 4.90 13.39
CA SER A 154 2.55 4.25 12.88
C SER A 154 3.06 3.16 13.84
N ASP A 155 3.14 3.41 15.15
CA ASP A 155 3.56 2.46 16.17
C ASP A 155 2.62 1.25 16.25
N ARG A 156 1.34 1.45 15.91
CA ARG A 156 0.33 0.39 15.81
C ARG A 156 0.30 -0.31 14.45
N GLY A 157 1.24 -0.02 13.56
CA GLY A 157 1.45 -0.74 12.30
C GLY A 157 0.71 -0.16 11.09
N SER A 158 0.05 1.00 11.21
CA SER A 158 -0.55 1.68 10.06
C SER A 158 0.52 2.32 9.18
N ALA A 159 0.32 2.29 7.86
CA ALA A 159 0.94 3.28 6.98
C ALA A 159 0.22 4.62 7.18
N VAL A 160 0.94 5.75 7.16
CA VAL A 160 0.37 7.05 7.48
C VAL A 160 0.66 8.08 6.38
N ILE A 161 -0.39 8.78 5.95
CA ILE A 161 -0.32 9.97 5.09
C ILE A 161 -0.49 11.18 6.02
N ALA A 162 0.59 11.91 6.25
CA ALA A 162 0.66 13.05 7.17
C ALA A 162 0.60 14.37 6.40
N LEU A 163 -0.48 15.13 6.58
CA LEU A 163 -0.72 16.41 5.90
C LEU A 163 -0.62 17.56 6.88
N ASP A 164 0.12 18.59 6.51
CA ASP A 164 0.14 19.87 7.24
C ASP A 164 0.47 21.02 6.29
N ILE A 165 0.00 22.22 6.63
CA ILE A 165 0.38 23.44 5.92
C ILE A 165 1.83 23.83 6.20
N ASP A 166 2.38 23.43 7.36
CA ASP A 166 3.77 23.67 7.75
C ASP A 166 4.68 22.59 7.14
N SER A 167 5.63 23.02 6.30
CA SER A 167 6.64 22.15 5.68
C SER A 167 7.48 21.34 6.67
N LYS A 168 7.52 21.72 7.96
CA LYS A 168 8.18 20.95 9.01
C LYS A 168 7.68 19.49 9.11
N VAL A 169 6.48 19.20 8.61
CA VAL A 169 5.98 17.81 8.54
C VAL A 169 6.98 16.88 7.88
N HIS A 170 7.75 17.35 6.88
CA HIS A 170 8.76 16.56 6.18
C HIS A 170 10.00 16.24 7.03
N GLU A 171 10.32 17.12 8.00
CA GLU A 171 11.45 16.93 8.91
C GLU A 171 11.10 16.06 10.12
N MET A 172 9.81 16.07 10.50
CA MET A 172 9.31 15.40 11.70
C MET A 172 9.15 13.89 11.55
N PHE A 173 8.88 13.44 10.33
CA PHE A 173 8.56 12.05 10.05
C PHE A 173 9.36 11.53 8.86
N ASN A 174 10.05 10.43 9.08
CA ASN A 174 10.85 9.74 8.09
C ASN A 174 10.57 8.23 8.14
N GLY A 175 10.67 7.56 7.00
CA GLY A 175 10.56 6.11 6.91
C GLY A 175 9.55 5.64 5.87
N PRO A 176 9.60 4.38 5.49
CA PRO A 176 8.80 3.85 4.38
C PRO A 176 7.30 3.77 4.67
N THR A 177 6.91 3.84 5.95
CA THR A 177 5.51 3.76 6.39
C THR A 177 4.83 5.11 6.56
N ILE A 178 5.55 6.23 6.40
CA ILE A 178 4.98 7.57 6.56
C ILE A 178 5.25 8.41 5.32
N LEU A 179 4.20 8.80 4.63
CA LEU A 179 4.24 9.74 3.52
C LEU A 179 3.82 11.11 4.02
N THR A 180 4.70 12.09 3.93
CA THR A 180 4.44 13.47 4.34
C THR A 180 4.13 14.34 3.13
N ASN A 181 3.12 15.20 3.22
CA ASN A 181 2.79 16.21 2.22
C ASN A 181 2.51 17.55 2.87
N GLN A 182 3.10 18.62 2.33
CA GLN A 182 2.64 19.97 2.63
C GLN A 182 1.30 20.19 1.95
N CYS A 183 0.27 20.59 2.69
CA CYS A 183 -1.09 20.70 2.18
C CYS A 183 -1.90 21.72 3.01
N ASP A 184 -2.46 22.72 2.34
CA ASP A 184 -3.50 23.57 2.89
C ASP A 184 -4.86 22.86 2.74
N VAL A 185 -5.45 22.46 3.85
CA VAL A 185 -6.75 21.76 3.87
C VAL A 185 -7.93 22.65 3.44
N THR A 186 -7.72 23.94 3.22
CA THR A 186 -8.71 24.84 2.62
C THR A 186 -8.68 24.82 1.10
N ASP A 187 -7.60 24.34 0.47
CA ASP A 187 -7.48 24.18 -0.98
C ASP A 187 -7.78 22.74 -1.44
N GLU A 188 -8.89 22.60 -2.18
CA GLU A 188 -9.33 21.29 -2.68
C GLU A 188 -8.33 20.63 -3.65
N ARG A 189 -7.53 21.43 -4.40
CA ARG A 189 -6.55 20.90 -5.34
C ARG A 189 -5.36 20.27 -4.58
N GLU A 190 -4.93 20.93 -3.49
CA GLU A 190 -3.84 20.40 -2.66
C GLU A 190 -4.27 19.12 -1.92
N ILE A 191 -5.52 19.09 -1.42
CA ILE A 191 -6.10 17.88 -0.84
C ILE A 191 -6.10 16.74 -1.86
N GLN A 192 -6.66 16.98 -3.06
CA GLN A 192 -6.75 15.96 -4.11
C GLN A 192 -5.36 15.45 -4.52
N ALA A 193 -4.41 16.35 -4.76
CA ALA A 193 -3.04 15.97 -5.11
C ALA A 193 -2.35 15.15 -4.01
N SER A 194 -2.58 15.50 -2.75
CA SER A 194 -2.03 14.77 -1.60
C SER A 194 -2.65 13.38 -1.44
N LEU A 195 -3.95 13.25 -1.67
CA LEU A 195 -4.65 11.97 -1.67
C LEU A 195 -4.19 11.08 -2.83
N GLU A 196 -4.07 11.62 -4.04
CA GLU A 196 -3.57 10.88 -5.19
C GLU A 196 -2.16 10.32 -4.95
N ARG A 197 -1.25 11.12 -4.38
CA ARG A 197 0.08 10.65 -3.98
C ARG A 197 0.01 9.55 -2.93
N GLY A 198 -0.87 9.71 -1.93
CA GLY A 198 -1.09 8.71 -0.89
C GLY A 198 -1.61 7.39 -1.43
N VAL A 199 -2.62 7.46 -2.32
CA VAL A 199 -3.20 6.28 -2.98
C VAL A 199 -2.19 5.60 -3.90
N GLN A 200 -1.38 6.36 -4.65
CA GLN A 200 -0.31 5.79 -5.48
C GLN A 200 0.76 5.10 -4.65
N HIS A 201 1.03 5.59 -3.45
CA HIS A 201 2.09 5.06 -2.59
C HIS A 201 1.63 3.86 -1.74
N PHE A 202 0.44 3.93 -1.14
CA PHE A 202 -0.07 2.94 -0.20
C PHE A 202 -1.31 2.17 -0.70
N GLY A 203 -1.90 2.56 -1.82
CA GLY A 203 -3.02 1.87 -2.44
C GLY A 203 -4.41 2.35 -2.03
N GLY A 204 -4.53 3.19 -1.01
CA GLY A 204 -5.83 3.71 -0.53
C GLY A 204 -5.76 4.40 0.81
N VAL A 205 -6.91 4.70 1.39
CA VAL A 205 -7.07 5.25 2.75
C VAL A 205 -8.17 4.46 3.46
N ASP A 206 -7.86 3.92 4.64
CA ASP A 206 -8.80 3.18 5.48
C ASP A 206 -9.32 4.02 6.66
N VAL A 207 -8.49 4.93 7.17
CA VAL A 207 -8.78 5.74 8.37
C VAL A 207 -8.48 7.20 8.09
N LEU A 208 -9.41 8.08 8.45
CA LEU A 208 -9.21 9.52 8.39
C LEU A 208 -9.20 10.10 9.81
N ILE A 209 -8.12 10.84 10.15
CA ILE A 209 -8.03 11.68 11.34
C ILE A 209 -8.00 13.14 10.87
N SER A 210 -9.19 13.72 10.75
CA SER A 210 -9.38 15.11 10.34
C SER A 210 -9.20 16.01 11.57
N ASN A 211 -7.96 16.49 11.76
CA ASN A 211 -7.52 17.18 12.98
C ASN A 211 -7.05 18.62 12.72
N ALA A 212 -6.72 18.98 11.48
CA ALA A 212 -6.29 20.34 11.17
C ALA A 212 -7.27 21.37 11.72
N GLY A 213 -6.77 22.37 12.42
CA GLY A 213 -7.57 23.41 13.03
C GLY A 213 -6.72 24.60 13.44
N ILE A 214 -7.33 25.76 13.52
CA ILE A 214 -6.71 26.98 14.01
C ILE A 214 -7.50 27.54 15.18
N PHE A 215 -6.80 28.20 16.09
CA PHE A 215 -7.42 28.97 17.15
C PHE A 215 -7.03 30.44 16.96
N SER A 216 -8.02 31.25 16.58
CA SER A 216 -7.82 32.68 16.43
C SER A 216 -7.61 33.33 17.81
N THR A 217 -6.87 34.45 17.85
CA THR A 217 -6.71 35.23 19.08
C THR A 217 -8.09 35.54 19.67
N SER A 218 -8.25 35.26 20.96
CA SER A 218 -9.50 35.51 21.68
C SER A 218 -9.85 37.00 21.64
N GLN A 219 -11.02 37.32 21.09
CA GLN A 219 -11.54 38.68 20.95
C GLN A 219 -13.02 38.70 21.29
N ASN A 220 -13.53 39.87 21.69
CA ASN A 220 -14.98 40.07 21.80
C ASN A 220 -15.60 39.98 20.40
N VAL A 221 -16.83 39.47 20.32
CA VAL A 221 -17.56 39.28 19.05
C VAL A 221 -17.62 40.60 18.25
N GLU A 222 -17.78 41.72 18.91
CA GLU A 222 -17.84 43.04 18.31
C GLU A 222 -16.52 43.49 17.63
N SER A 223 -15.40 42.88 17.98
CA SER A 223 -14.06 43.22 17.47
C SER A 223 -13.45 42.17 16.53
N ILE A 224 -14.10 41.02 16.33
CA ILE A 224 -13.65 40.03 15.38
C ILE A 224 -13.79 40.56 13.95
N CYS A 225 -12.69 40.60 13.21
CA CYS A 225 -12.77 40.97 11.79
C CYS A 225 -13.29 39.80 10.93
N ASP A 226 -14.00 40.12 9.86
CA ASP A 226 -14.63 39.15 8.95
C ASP A 226 -13.60 38.14 8.41
N LYS A 227 -12.35 38.54 8.15
CA LYS A 227 -11.29 37.69 7.68
C LYS A 227 -10.96 36.57 8.69
N ASN A 228 -10.81 36.91 9.96
CA ASN A 228 -10.52 35.94 11.03
C ASN A 228 -11.68 34.97 11.25
N TRP A 229 -12.90 35.51 11.18
CA TRP A 229 -14.12 34.70 11.25
C TRP A 229 -14.21 33.71 10.10
N ALA A 230 -14.05 34.17 8.84
CA ALA A 230 -14.09 33.33 7.65
C ALA A 230 -12.97 32.26 7.69
N SER A 231 -11.74 32.63 8.02
CA SER A 231 -10.63 31.69 8.13
C SER A 231 -10.88 30.62 9.20
N SER A 232 -11.47 31.01 10.36
CA SER A 232 -11.80 30.03 11.39
C SER A 232 -12.86 29.03 10.93
N LEU A 233 -13.88 29.46 10.21
CA LEU A 233 -14.89 28.58 9.63
C LEU A 233 -14.29 27.70 8.50
N ASP A 234 -13.46 28.26 7.64
CA ASP A 234 -12.85 27.53 6.52
C ASP A 234 -11.97 26.39 7.03
N VAL A 235 -11.13 26.66 8.03
CA VAL A 235 -10.22 25.63 8.55
C VAL A 235 -10.94 24.68 9.51
N ASN A 236 -11.70 25.21 10.51
CA ASN A 236 -12.24 24.35 11.57
C ASN A 236 -13.54 23.63 11.21
N LEU A 237 -14.19 23.99 10.10
CA LEU A 237 -15.47 23.41 9.69
C LEU A 237 -15.43 22.96 8.21
N THR A 238 -15.23 23.90 7.28
CA THR A 238 -15.36 23.62 5.84
C THR A 238 -14.30 22.64 5.36
N SER A 239 -13.06 22.74 5.86
CA SER A 239 -11.98 21.85 5.47
C SER A 239 -12.27 20.38 5.76
N HIS A 240 -12.90 20.09 6.90
CA HIS A 240 -13.25 18.71 7.27
C HIS A 240 -14.20 18.10 6.23
N MET A 241 -15.20 18.86 5.78
CA MET A 241 -16.10 18.42 4.70
C MET A 241 -15.33 18.20 3.38
N LYS A 242 -14.41 19.12 3.03
CA LYS A 242 -13.60 19.00 1.82
C LYS A 242 -12.73 17.74 1.82
N VAL A 243 -12.04 17.47 2.93
CA VAL A 243 -11.18 16.28 3.08
C VAL A 243 -11.99 14.98 3.04
N VAL A 244 -13.19 14.95 3.62
CA VAL A 244 -14.07 13.75 3.57
C VAL A 244 -14.63 13.53 2.17
N ARG A 245 -14.89 14.61 1.43
CA ARG A 245 -15.46 14.53 0.08
C ARG A 245 -14.46 14.12 -0.97
N ALA A 246 -13.18 14.47 -0.83
CA ALA A 246 -12.10 14.14 -1.76
C ALA A 246 -11.78 12.66 -1.80
#